data_ff817d1b2142b9e1c48a762b4d46f1ca
#
_entry.id   ff817d1b2142b9e1c48a762b4d46f1ca
#
_cell.length_a   1.000
_cell.length_b   1.000
_cell.length_c   1.000
_cell.angle_alpha   90.00
_cell.angle_beta   90.00
_cell.angle_gamma   90.00
#
_symmetry.space_group_name_H-M   'P 1'
#
loop_
_entity.id
_entity.type
_entity.pdbx_description
1 polymer ?
#
loop_
_entity_poly.entity_id
_entity_poly.type
_entity_poly.pdbx_seq_one_letter_code
_entity_poly.pdbx_strand_id
1 'polypeptide(L)'
;MVSMNYRGDITYIEQVLAGNANAFSYIIDRHKDKAYNLAFRICGNKEEAEEIAQDSFLKAYRSLGGFKMKSSFATWLYRIVYNTAISYVRVKKKGILSLEDFPVDATDFIGSNTSEEEAEKEYISSLINFALQKITEEERGLITLFYFEEMSSEEITEVTGISKSNIKVKLFRARRKMLEIIEKVENKKFIYHE
;
A
#
# COMPACT_ATOMS: atom_id res chain seq x y z
N MET A 1 14.11 10.19 14.37
CA MET A 1 13.01 10.52 15.30
C MET A 1 11.91 9.47 15.21
N VAL A 2 12.12 8.28 15.80
CA VAL A 2 11.19 7.13 15.76
C VAL A 2 10.80 6.81 17.20
N SER A 3 9.93 7.56 17.85
CA SER A 3 9.65 7.16 19.22
C SER A 3 8.31 7.60 19.85
N MET A 4 7.48 8.44 19.24
CA MET A 4 6.22 8.83 19.90
C MET A 4 5.03 7.92 19.58
N ASN A 5 4.97 7.33 18.39
CA ASN A 5 3.87 6.43 17.99
C ASN A 5 4.01 5.00 18.58
N TYR A 6 5.23 4.58 18.91
CA TYR A 6 5.51 3.23 19.39
C TYR A 6 4.87 2.92 20.77
N ARG A 7 4.93 3.88 21.70
CA ARG A 7 4.38 3.70 23.05
C ARG A 7 2.85 3.62 23.10
N GLY A 8 2.17 4.33 22.19
CA GLY A 8 0.72 4.34 22.16
C GLY A 8 0.10 2.96 21.81
N ASP A 9 0.67 2.26 20.84
CA ASP A 9 0.15 0.96 20.42
C ASP A 9 0.36 -0.11 21.49
N ILE A 10 1.52 -0.11 22.17
CA ILE A 10 1.86 -1.11 23.21
C ILE A 10 0.82 -1.10 24.32
N THR A 11 0.43 0.06 24.80
CA THR A 11 -0.57 0.17 25.89
C THR A 11 -1.90 -0.50 25.51
N TYR A 12 -2.37 -0.30 24.29
CA TYR A 12 -3.62 -0.93 23.83
C TYR A 12 -3.44 -2.42 23.55
N ILE A 13 -2.28 -2.83 23.02
CA ILE A 13 -1.94 -4.25 22.82
C ILE A 13 -1.96 -4.99 24.16
N GLU A 14 -1.33 -4.45 25.20
CA GLU A 14 -1.33 -5.03 26.54
C GLU A 14 -2.74 -5.16 27.11
N GLN A 15 -3.60 -4.16 26.94
CA GLN A 15 -5.00 -4.23 27.34
C GLN A 15 -5.76 -5.34 26.61
N VAL A 16 -5.57 -5.48 25.30
CA VAL A 16 -6.20 -6.56 24.52
C VAL A 16 -5.73 -7.92 25.02
N LEU A 17 -4.43 -8.09 25.25
CA LEU A 17 -3.85 -9.34 25.77
C LEU A 17 -4.30 -9.65 27.21
N ALA A 18 -4.63 -8.61 27.99
CA ALA A 18 -5.24 -8.77 29.34
C ALA A 18 -6.75 -9.06 29.30
N GLY A 19 -7.36 -9.21 28.10
CA GLY A 19 -8.77 -9.58 27.93
C GLY A 19 -9.72 -8.44 27.57
N ASN A 20 -9.23 -7.19 27.51
CA ASN A 20 -10.04 -6.05 27.04
C ASN A 20 -10.06 -6.00 25.50
N ALA A 21 -10.91 -6.81 24.88
CA ALA A 21 -11.06 -6.86 23.42
C ALA A 21 -11.40 -5.49 22.79
N ASN A 22 -12.13 -4.64 23.50
CA ASN A 22 -12.53 -3.31 23.01
C ASN A 22 -11.32 -2.38 22.79
N ALA A 23 -10.21 -2.60 23.48
CA ALA A 23 -9.00 -1.82 23.26
C ALA A 23 -8.42 -1.98 21.84
N PHE A 24 -8.78 -3.04 21.11
CA PHE A 24 -8.34 -3.24 19.72
C PHE A 24 -8.95 -2.23 18.76
N SER A 25 -10.11 -1.65 19.06
CA SER A 25 -10.72 -0.60 18.23
C SER A 25 -9.81 0.61 18.08
N TYR A 26 -9.08 1.00 19.12
CA TYR A 26 -8.12 2.10 19.05
C TYR A 26 -6.95 1.81 18.12
N ILE A 27 -6.53 0.54 18.05
CA ILE A 27 -5.50 0.09 17.11
C ILE A 27 -6.03 0.16 15.67
N ILE A 28 -7.26 -0.31 15.43
CA ILE A 28 -7.91 -0.21 14.13
C ILE A 28 -8.00 1.25 13.70
N ASP A 29 -8.55 2.13 14.53
CA ASP A 29 -8.74 3.54 14.20
C ASP A 29 -7.44 4.25 13.86
N ARG A 30 -6.35 3.89 14.51
CA ARG A 30 -5.03 4.46 14.26
C ARG A 30 -4.39 4.00 12.94
N HIS A 31 -4.66 2.76 12.52
CA HIS A 31 -3.93 2.12 11.43
C HIS A 31 -4.80 1.82 10.20
N LYS A 32 -6.14 2.00 10.26
CA LYS A 32 -7.06 1.61 9.18
C LYS A 32 -6.73 2.26 7.84
N ASP A 33 -6.49 3.59 7.83
CA ASP A 33 -6.25 4.32 6.59
C ASP A 33 -4.96 3.85 5.91
N LYS A 34 -3.91 3.62 6.69
CA LYS A 34 -2.63 3.13 6.17
C LYS A 34 -2.72 1.68 5.69
N ALA A 35 -3.41 0.83 6.43
CA ALA A 35 -3.67 -0.56 6.03
C ALA A 35 -4.48 -0.62 4.72
N TYR A 36 -5.55 0.17 4.63
CA TYR A 36 -6.36 0.32 3.44
C TYR A 36 -5.53 0.83 2.25
N ASN A 37 -4.76 1.92 2.43
CA ASN A 37 -3.96 2.51 1.37
C ASN A 37 -2.91 1.52 0.82
N LEU A 38 -2.24 0.76 1.68
CA LEU A 38 -1.30 -0.28 1.24
C LEU A 38 -2.03 -1.37 0.45
N ALA A 39 -3.16 -1.86 0.95
CA ALA A 39 -3.99 -2.85 0.27
C ALA A 39 -4.46 -2.35 -1.10
N PHE A 40 -5.03 -1.13 -1.15
CA PHE A 40 -5.53 -0.50 -2.37
C PHE A 40 -4.44 -0.32 -3.43
N ARG A 41 -3.26 0.15 -3.06
CA ARG A 41 -2.15 0.30 -4.01
C ARG A 41 -1.68 -1.05 -4.55
N ILE A 42 -1.81 -2.14 -3.80
CA ILE A 42 -1.43 -3.49 -4.25
C ILE A 42 -2.53 -4.10 -5.13
N CYS A 43 -3.80 -4.10 -4.73
CA CYS A 43 -4.88 -4.76 -5.46
C CYS A 43 -5.49 -3.87 -6.58
N GLY A 44 -5.52 -2.54 -6.41
CA GLY A 44 -6.04 -1.59 -7.40
C GLY A 44 -7.56 -1.47 -7.43
N ASN A 45 -8.28 -2.03 -6.46
CA ASN A 45 -9.74 -1.98 -6.37
C ASN A 45 -10.16 -1.61 -4.95
N LYS A 46 -11.16 -0.73 -4.80
CA LYS A 46 -11.57 -0.17 -3.50
C LYS A 46 -12.22 -1.22 -2.59
N GLU A 47 -13.16 -1.97 -3.12
CA GLU A 47 -13.90 -2.99 -2.39
C GLU A 47 -12.98 -4.11 -1.92
N GLU A 48 -12.08 -4.55 -2.79
CA GLU A 48 -11.06 -5.55 -2.44
C GLU A 48 -10.08 -5.04 -1.39
N ALA A 49 -9.71 -3.76 -1.45
CA ALA A 49 -8.83 -3.15 -0.45
C ALA A 49 -9.48 -3.10 0.94
N GLU A 50 -10.77 -2.81 1.01
CA GLU A 50 -11.53 -2.84 2.25
C GLU A 50 -11.58 -4.27 2.83
N GLU A 51 -11.89 -5.27 2.00
CA GLU A 51 -11.90 -6.68 2.40
C GLU A 51 -10.52 -7.13 2.91
N ILE A 52 -9.46 -6.81 2.16
CA ILE A 52 -8.08 -7.14 2.54
C ILE A 52 -7.69 -6.47 3.86
N ALA A 53 -8.05 -5.19 4.05
CA ALA A 53 -7.75 -4.47 5.28
C ALA A 53 -8.49 -5.08 6.47
N GLN A 54 -9.78 -5.37 6.34
CA GLN A 54 -10.59 -6.02 7.38
C GLN A 54 -10.04 -7.41 7.74
N ASP A 55 -9.77 -8.26 6.75
CA ASP A 55 -9.18 -9.59 6.97
C ASP A 55 -7.79 -9.49 7.64
N SER A 56 -7.01 -8.47 7.29
CA SER A 56 -5.71 -8.22 7.91
C SER A 56 -5.84 -7.84 9.39
N PHE A 57 -6.81 -7.00 9.77
CA PHE A 57 -7.04 -6.70 11.18
C PHE A 57 -7.56 -7.91 11.96
N LEU A 58 -8.42 -8.74 11.36
CA LEU A 58 -8.85 -9.99 11.99
C LEU A 58 -7.67 -10.95 12.22
N LYS A 59 -6.77 -11.08 11.23
CA LYS A 59 -5.54 -11.88 11.36
C LYS A 59 -4.61 -11.28 12.42
N ALA A 60 -4.45 -9.97 12.46
CA ALA A 60 -3.65 -9.26 13.46
C ALA A 60 -4.20 -9.53 14.86
N TYR A 61 -5.52 -9.37 15.08
CA TYR A 61 -6.16 -9.65 16.35
C TYR A 61 -5.92 -11.09 16.83
N ARG A 62 -6.15 -12.07 15.94
CA ARG A 62 -5.97 -13.50 16.26
C ARG A 62 -4.53 -13.87 16.56
N SER A 63 -3.57 -13.19 15.95
CA SER A 63 -2.13 -13.47 16.10
C SER A 63 -1.41 -12.51 17.06
N LEU A 64 -2.16 -11.61 17.74
CA LEU A 64 -1.60 -10.55 18.58
C LEU A 64 -0.72 -11.10 19.72
N GLY A 65 -1.09 -12.23 20.31
CA GLY A 65 -0.26 -12.91 21.32
C GLY A 65 1.10 -13.38 20.82
N GLY A 66 1.30 -13.48 19.51
CA GLY A 66 2.58 -13.78 18.86
C GLY A 66 3.43 -12.56 18.52
N PHE A 67 2.92 -11.36 18.76
CA PHE A 67 3.68 -10.13 18.52
C PHE A 67 4.77 -9.95 19.58
N LYS A 68 6.03 -10.15 19.16
CA LYS A 68 7.20 -10.20 20.09
C LYS A 68 7.84 -8.83 20.36
N MET A 69 7.22 -7.72 19.92
CA MET A 69 7.74 -6.35 20.07
C MET A 69 9.19 -6.15 19.54
N LYS A 70 9.61 -6.97 18.56
CA LYS A 70 10.94 -6.84 17.92
C LYS A 70 11.00 -5.73 16.88
N SER A 71 9.86 -5.32 16.35
CA SER A 71 9.64 -4.19 15.45
C SER A 71 8.47 -3.35 15.95
N SER A 72 8.17 -2.23 15.28
CA SER A 72 6.95 -1.48 15.57
C SER A 72 5.72 -2.32 15.26
N PHE A 73 4.60 -2.05 15.97
CA PHE A 73 3.33 -2.71 15.64
C PHE A 73 2.91 -2.41 14.19
N ALA A 74 3.14 -1.19 13.71
CA ALA A 74 2.89 -0.82 12.33
C ALA A 74 3.64 -1.71 11.33
N THR A 75 4.95 -1.94 11.53
CA THR A 75 5.76 -2.84 10.68
C THR A 75 5.19 -4.27 10.69
N TRP A 76 4.83 -4.77 11.87
CA TRP A 76 4.24 -6.09 12.02
C TRP A 76 2.87 -6.20 11.34
N LEU A 77 2.00 -5.17 11.50
CA LEU A 77 0.71 -5.09 10.82
C LEU A 77 0.88 -5.01 9.29
N TYR A 78 1.80 -4.18 8.80
CA TYR A 78 2.08 -4.07 7.37
C TYR A 78 2.51 -5.39 6.74
N ARG A 79 3.25 -6.22 7.48
CA ARG A 79 3.57 -7.57 7.02
C ARG A 79 2.30 -8.41 6.81
N ILE A 80 1.32 -8.29 7.69
CA ILE A 80 0.04 -9.01 7.56
C ILE A 80 -0.73 -8.47 6.35
N VAL A 81 -0.87 -7.14 6.23
CA VAL A 81 -1.59 -6.49 5.12
C VAL A 81 -0.94 -6.83 3.78
N TYR A 82 0.39 -6.67 3.66
CA TYR A 82 1.14 -6.98 2.44
C TYR A 82 0.93 -8.43 2.00
N ASN A 83 1.13 -9.38 2.92
CA ASN A 83 0.98 -10.80 2.60
C ASN A 83 -0.47 -11.16 2.24
N THR A 84 -1.46 -10.56 2.89
CA THR A 84 -2.87 -10.77 2.58
C THR A 84 -3.19 -10.22 1.19
N ALA A 85 -2.76 -9.01 0.86
CA ALA A 85 -2.97 -8.38 -0.44
C ALA A 85 -2.30 -9.16 -1.58
N ILE A 86 -1.03 -9.52 -1.44
CA ILE A 86 -0.29 -10.31 -2.44
C ILE A 86 -0.94 -11.67 -2.67
N SER A 87 -1.37 -12.34 -1.59
CA SER A 87 -2.05 -13.64 -1.68
C SER A 87 -3.40 -13.50 -2.39
N TYR A 88 -4.18 -12.48 -2.06
CA TYR A 88 -5.48 -12.19 -2.67
C TYR A 88 -5.33 -11.99 -4.19
N VAL A 89 -4.45 -11.08 -4.61
CA VAL A 89 -4.23 -10.79 -6.04
C VAL A 89 -3.71 -12.03 -6.78
N ARG A 90 -2.83 -12.81 -6.16
CA ARG A 90 -2.30 -14.04 -6.76
C ARG A 90 -3.39 -15.09 -7.00
N VAL A 91 -4.30 -15.27 -6.04
CA VAL A 91 -5.43 -16.21 -6.18
C VAL A 91 -6.38 -15.74 -7.28
N LYS A 92 -6.72 -14.44 -7.27
CA LYS A 92 -7.57 -13.83 -8.30
C LYS A 92 -7.01 -14.02 -9.70
N LYS A 93 -5.71 -13.73 -9.91
CA LYS A 93 -5.05 -13.94 -11.21
C LYS A 93 -5.09 -15.40 -11.67
N LYS A 94 -4.96 -16.35 -10.77
CA LYS A 94 -5.08 -17.78 -11.12
C LYS A 94 -6.50 -18.18 -11.54
N GLY A 95 -7.52 -17.55 -10.92
CA GLY A 95 -8.93 -17.76 -11.27
C GLY A 95 -9.34 -17.08 -12.57
N ILE A 96 -8.63 -16.02 -12.97
CA ILE A 96 -8.94 -15.18 -14.15
C ILE A 96 -8.14 -15.60 -15.40
N LEU A 97 -7.37 -16.68 -15.38
CA LEU A 97 -6.75 -17.25 -16.62
C LEU A 97 -7.77 -17.59 -17.72
N SER A 98 -9.00 -17.10 -17.60
CA SER A 98 -10.12 -17.28 -18.53
C SER A 98 -10.96 -16.00 -18.70
N LEU A 99 -10.45 -14.78 -18.69
CA LEU A 99 -11.21 -13.61 -19.21
C LEU A 99 -10.43 -12.29 -19.03
N GLU A 100 -10.07 -11.70 -20.16
CA GLU A 100 -10.04 -10.29 -20.59
C GLU A 100 -9.57 -9.17 -19.67
N ASP A 101 -8.80 -8.28 -20.30
CA ASP A 101 -8.35 -6.96 -19.81
C ASP A 101 -9.45 -6.18 -19.09
N PHE A 102 -9.22 -5.81 -17.84
CA PHE A 102 -10.08 -4.86 -17.16
C PHE A 102 -9.74 -3.44 -17.66
N PRO A 103 -10.75 -2.69 -18.15
CA PRO A 103 -10.59 -1.26 -18.36
C PRO A 103 -10.40 -0.59 -17.00
N VAL A 104 -9.27 0.02 -16.81
CA VAL A 104 -9.05 0.92 -15.68
C VAL A 104 -9.68 2.24 -16.08
N ASP A 105 -10.83 2.56 -15.53
CA ASP A 105 -11.41 3.89 -15.63
C ASP A 105 -10.48 4.90 -14.94
N ALA A 106 -9.69 5.58 -15.78
CA ALA A 106 -8.85 6.71 -15.36
C ALA A 106 -9.66 8.03 -15.23
N THR A 107 -11.00 7.94 -15.10
CA THR A 107 -11.90 9.09 -15.22
C THR A 107 -12.77 9.32 -13.99
N ASP A 108 -12.15 9.52 -12.82
CA ASP A 108 -12.83 10.18 -11.72
C ASP A 108 -11.98 11.34 -11.18
N PHE A 109 -11.65 12.28 -12.06
CA PHE A 109 -11.15 13.60 -11.68
C PHE A 109 -11.88 14.65 -12.51
N ILE A 110 -13.07 15.01 -12.08
CA ILE A 110 -13.75 16.24 -12.56
C ILE A 110 -13.69 17.27 -11.45
N GLY A 111 -12.88 18.27 -11.70
CA GLY A 111 -12.81 19.64 -11.31
C GLY A 111 -13.68 20.14 -10.16
N SER A 112 -13.03 20.61 -9.12
CA SER A 112 -13.48 21.73 -8.31
C SER A 112 -12.49 22.88 -8.52
N ASN A 113 -12.95 24.16 -8.35
CA ASN A 113 -12.17 25.38 -8.50
C ASN A 113 -10.89 25.36 -7.65
N THR A 114 -9.84 24.75 -8.18
CA THR A 114 -8.54 24.61 -7.54
C THR A 114 -7.58 25.64 -8.14
N SER A 115 -6.65 26.15 -7.32
CA SER A 115 -5.56 27.00 -7.80
C SER A 115 -4.69 26.22 -8.82
N GLU A 116 -3.97 26.93 -9.70
CA GLU A 116 -3.06 26.27 -10.70
C GLU A 116 -2.09 25.30 -10.01
N GLU A 117 -1.58 25.64 -8.82
CA GLU A 117 -0.68 24.79 -8.04
C GLU A 117 -1.35 23.49 -7.54
N GLU A 118 -2.61 23.56 -7.14
CA GLU A 118 -3.38 22.38 -6.72
C GLU A 118 -3.71 21.48 -7.92
N ALA A 119 -4.07 22.08 -9.05
CA ALA A 119 -4.33 21.35 -10.30
C ALA A 119 -3.05 20.61 -10.81
N GLU A 120 -1.87 21.24 -10.70
CA GLU A 120 -0.60 20.60 -11.05
C GLU A 120 -0.29 19.42 -10.12
N LYS A 121 -0.50 19.57 -8.81
CA LYS A 121 -0.32 18.48 -7.82
C LYS A 121 -1.26 17.31 -8.09
N GLU A 122 -2.53 17.59 -8.40
CA GLU A 122 -3.51 16.56 -8.75
C GLU A 122 -3.10 15.83 -10.04
N TYR A 123 -2.65 16.56 -11.06
CA TYR A 123 -2.16 15.96 -12.29
C TYR A 123 -0.97 15.03 -12.07
N ILE A 124 0.04 15.49 -11.33
CA ILE A 124 1.21 14.66 -10.97
C ILE A 124 0.77 13.42 -10.18
N SER A 125 -0.15 13.58 -9.22
CA SER A 125 -0.69 12.46 -8.44
C SER A 125 -1.41 11.44 -9.33
N SER A 126 -2.17 11.90 -10.31
CA SER A 126 -2.87 11.04 -11.29
C SER A 126 -1.89 10.25 -12.15
N LEU A 127 -0.82 10.88 -12.63
CA LEU A 127 0.25 10.22 -13.40
C LEU A 127 0.96 9.13 -12.59
N ILE A 128 1.29 9.43 -11.33
CA ILE A 128 1.92 8.47 -10.43
C ILE A 128 0.99 7.27 -10.19
N ASN A 129 -0.29 7.53 -9.91
CA ASN A 129 -1.28 6.46 -9.69
C ASN A 129 -1.47 5.62 -10.96
N PHE A 130 -1.54 6.24 -12.14
CA PHE A 130 -1.60 5.53 -13.41
C PHE A 130 -0.36 4.65 -13.62
N ALA A 131 0.85 5.18 -13.40
CA ALA A 131 2.08 4.41 -13.54
C ALA A 131 2.17 3.26 -12.54
N LEU A 132 1.69 3.45 -11.30
CA LEU A 132 1.60 2.39 -10.29
C LEU A 132 0.74 1.22 -10.75
N GLN A 133 -0.39 1.49 -11.43
CA GLN A 133 -1.26 0.42 -11.93
C GLN A 133 -0.64 -0.41 -13.05
N LYS A 134 0.38 0.11 -13.75
CA LYS A 134 1.05 -0.57 -14.86
C LYS A 134 2.27 -1.40 -14.46
N ILE A 135 2.69 -1.34 -13.20
CA ILE A 135 3.74 -2.20 -12.64
C ILE A 135 3.14 -3.39 -11.88
N THR A 136 3.95 -4.37 -11.49
CA THR A 136 3.46 -5.55 -10.79
C THR A 136 3.01 -5.23 -9.36
N GLU A 137 2.13 -6.04 -8.79
CA GLU A 137 1.63 -5.90 -7.42
C GLU A 137 2.75 -5.90 -6.37
N GLU A 138 3.81 -6.69 -6.58
CA GLU A 138 4.98 -6.70 -5.72
C GLU A 138 5.75 -5.37 -5.81
N GLU A 139 5.96 -4.85 -7.04
CA GLU A 139 6.60 -3.56 -7.27
C GLU A 139 5.77 -2.42 -6.66
N ARG A 140 4.43 -2.45 -6.78
CA ARG A 140 3.53 -1.49 -6.13
C ARG A 140 3.67 -1.48 -4.63
N GLY A 141 3.66 -2.67 -4.02
CA GLY A 141 3.83 -2.81 -2.58
C GLY A 141 5.17 -2.24 -2.10
N LEU A 142 6.28 -2.52 -2.81
CA LEU A 142 7.60 -1.98 -2.47
C LEU A 142 7.66 -0.46 -2.61
N ILE A 143 7.13 0.12 -3.69
CA ILE A 143 7.04 1.57 -3.89
C ILE A 143 6.22 2.21 -2.77
N THR A 144 5.08 1.59 -2.41
CA THR A 144 4.22 2.11 -1.34
C THR A 144 4.93 2.12 0.00
N LEU A 145 5.53 1.00 0.40
CA LEU A 145 6.24 0.90 1.68
C LEU A 145 7.41 1.88 1.76
N PHE A 146 8.16 2.08 0.67
CA PHE A 146 9.34 2.93 0.68
C PHE A 146 9.00 4.43 0.59
N TYR A 147 8.13 4.84 -0.34
CA TYR A 147 7.87 6.25 -0.62
C TYR A 147 6.66 6.84 0.10
N PHE A 148 5.63 6.05 0.38
CA PHE A 148 4.41 6.55 1.01
C PHE A 148 4.38 6.26 2.51
N GLU A 149 4.98 5.14 2.94
CA GLU A 149 5.08 4.80 4.37
C GLU A 149 6.45 5.10 4.96
N GLU A 150 7.38 5.65 4.14
CA GLU A 150 8.73 6.09 4.54
C GLU A 150 9.53 5.01 5.30
N MET A 151 9.28 3.73 4.98
CA MET A 151 9.93 2.62 5.65
C MET A 151 11.38 2.46 5.18
N SER A 152 12.26 2.15 6.12
CA SER A 152 13.64 1.75 5.84
C SER A 152 13.70 0.42 5.07
N SER A 153 14.80 0.18 4.37
CA SER A 153 14.99 -1.11 3.67
C SER A 153 15.01 -2.30 4.64
N GLU A 154 15.39 -2.09 5.89
CA GLU A 154 15.35 -3.07 6.98
C GLU A 154 13.90 -3.45 7.32
N GLU A 155 13.06 -2.46 7.55
CA GLU A 155 11.63 -2.67 7.85
C GLU A 155 10.90 -3.30 6.67
N ILE A 156 11.22 -2.88 5.43
CA ILE A 156 10.65 -3.50 4.23
C ILE A 156 11.08 -4.97 4.12
N THR A 157 12.32 -5.32 4.52
CA THR A 157 12.74 -6.72 4.61
C THR A 157 11.91 -7.50 5.62
N GLU A 158 11.58 -6.92 6.77
CA GLU A 158 10.71 -7.55 7.76
C GLU A 158 9.27 -7.75 7.24
N VAL A 159 8.74 -6.77 6.51
CA VAL A 159 7.39 -6.81 5.93
C VAL A 159 7.30 -7.86 4.81
N THR A 160 8.23 -7.83 3.86
CA THR A 160 8.12 -8.57 2.60
C THR A 160 8.87 -9.90 2.58
N GLY A 161 9.88 -10.05 3.45
CA GLY A 161 10.83 -11.17 3.42
C GLY A 161 11.87 -11.06 2.31
N ILE A 162 11.88 -9.99 1.53
CA ILE A 162 12.85 -9.76 0.44
C ILE A 162 14.14 -9.21 1.05
N SER A 163 15.29 -9.70 0.60
CA SER A 163 16.58 -9.21 1.10
C SER A 163 16.80 -7.73 0.75
N LYS A 164 17.50 -7.01 1.63
CA LYS A 164 17.80 -5.58 1.49
C LYS A 164 18.45 -5.22 0.13
N SER A 165 19.38 -6.05 -0.35
CA SER A 165 20.00 -5.86 -1.67
C SER A 165 18.99 -5.98 -2.80
N ASN A 166 18.08 -6.94 -2.70
CA ASN A 166 17.06 -7.20 -3.71
C ASN A 166 15.98 -6.11 -3.70
N ILE A 167 15.62 -5.57 -2.53
CA ILE A 167 14.70 -4.42 -2.39
C ILE A 167 15.24 -3.22 -3.19
N LYS A 168 16.53 -2.88 -3.01
CA LYS A 168 17.14 -1.76 -3.75
C LYS A 168 17.07 -1.94 -5.26
N VAL A 169 17.36 -3.14 -5.75
CA VAL A 169 17.31 -3.47 -7.19
C VAL A 169 15.86 -3.40 -7.71
N LYS A 170 14.91 -3.97 -6.97
CA LYS A 170 13.48 -3.95 -7.34
C LYS A 170 12.91 -2.53 -7.34
N LEU A 171 13.22 -1.70 -6.35
CA LEU A 171 12.83 -0.29 -6.30
C LEU A 171 13.42 0.50 -7.47
N PHE A 172 14.70 0.28 -7.80
CA PHE A 172 15.32 0.93 -8.95
C PHE A 172 14.60 0.57 -10.26
N ARG A 173 14.33 -0.72 -10.47
CA ARG A 173 13.63 -1.20 -11.68
C ARG A 173 12.19 -0.69 -11.74
N ALA A 174 11.46 -0.71 -10.62
CA ALA A 174 10.09 -0.22 -10.55
C ALA A 174 10.02 1.28 -10.90
N ARG A 175 10.90 2.10 -10.32
CA ARG A 175 10.98 3.54 -10.65
C ARG A 175 11.25 3.79 -12.12
N ARG A 176 12.20 3.05 -12.70
CA ARG A 176 12.53 3.18 -14.12
C ARG A 176 11.33 2.85 -15.01
N LYS A 177 10.61 1.76 -14.70
CA LYS A 177 9.37 1.41 -15.41
C LYS A 177 8.32 2.50 -15.30
N MET A 178 8.11 3.05 -14.08
CA MET A 178 7.14 4.12 -13.86
C MET A 178 7.50 5.37 -14.67
N LEU A 179 8.79 5.75 -14.70
CA LEU A 179 9.26 6.89 -15.49
C LEU A 179 8.99 6.67 -16.98
N GLU A 180 9.35 5.53 -17.54
CA GLU A 180 9.09 5.17 -18.93
C GLU A 180 7.59 5.22 -19.31
N ILE A 181 6.72 4.87 -18.35
CA ILE A 181 5.25 4.95 -18.53
C ILE A 181 4.79 6.41 -18.54
N ILE A 182 5.25 7.22 -17.60
CA ILE A 182 4.90 8.64 -17.49
C ILE A 182 5.37 9.40 -18.73
N GLU A 183 6.61 9.22 -19.16
CA GLU A 183 7.15 9.84 -20.38
C GLU A 183 6.33 9.50 -21.63
N LYS A 184 5.86 8.25 -21.75
CA LYS A 184 4.99 7.86 -22.87
C LYS A 184 3.62 8.55 -22.83
N VAL A 185 3.07 8.81 -21.67
CA VAL A 185 1.79 9.51 -21.51
C VAL A 185 1.98 10.99 -21.88
N GLU A 186 3.03 11.63 -21.38
CA GLU A 186 3.32 13.03 -21.65
C GLU A 186 3.64 13.28 -23.13
N ASN A 187 4.49 12.45 -23.73
CA ASN A 187 4.81 12.57 -25.16
C ASN A 187 3.56 12.41 -26.06
N LYS A 188 2.59 11.56 -25.69
CA LYS A 188 1.33 11.48 -26.43
C LYS A 188 0.51 12.76 -26.32
N LYS A 189 0.51 13.43 -25.17
CA LYS A 189 -0.22 14.69 -24.98
C LYS A 189 0.29 15.80 -25.90
N PHE A 190 1.60 15.88 -26.12
CA PHE A 190 2.21 16.85 -27.05
C PHE A 190 1.80 16.62 -28.51
N ILE A 191 1.59 15.37 -28.94
CA ILE A 191 1.24 15.03 -30.33
C ILE A 191 -0.23 15.37 -30.67
N TYR A 192 -1.13 15.44 -29.68
CA TYR A 192 -2.57 15.73 -29.89
C TYR A 192 -2.94 17.20 -29.68
N HIS A 193 -1.98 18.08 -29.36
CA HIS A 193 -2.20 19.52 -29.17
C HIS A 193 -1.55 20.36 -30.27
N GLU A 194 -1.02 19.75 -31.34
CA GLU A 194 -0.69 20.38 -32.65
C GLU A 194 -1.83 20.09 -33.65
#